data_08fb0b59ba19f7a62c467413c881b55a
#
_entry.id   08fb0b59ba19f7a62c467413c881b55a
#
_cell.length_a   1.000
_cell.length_b   1.000
_cell.length_c   1.000
_cell.angle_alpha   90.00
_cell.angle_beta   90.00
_cell.angle_gamma   90.00
#
_symmetry.space_group_name_H-M   'P 1'
#
loop_
_entity.id
_entity.type
_entity.pdbx_description
1 polymer ?
#
loop_
_entity_poly.entity_id
_entity_poly.type
_entity_poly.pdbx_seq_one_letter_code
_entity_poly.pdbx_strand_id
1 'polypeptide(L)'
;EDIIFDPNIFAIATGIEEHNNYAVDFIEATRWIKQHLPHAKISGGVSNVSFSFRGNDHVREAIHTVFLFHSIRAGMTMGIVNAGQLGVYEDIEPELRKRVEDVVLNRRADAGERLVQFAEQVKAGGKKKEEDLAWRAEPVEKRLAHALIHGITNYIVDDTEECRAAIAARGGRPIEVIEGPLMDGMNI
;
A
#
# COMPACT_ATOMS: atom_id res chain seq x y z
N GLU A 1 7.05 -8.27 28.72
CA GLU A 1 6.78 -6.96 28.02
C GLU A 1 7.78 -6.69 26.91
N ASP A 2 8.93 -7.34 26.89
CA ASP A 2 10.04 -7.08 25.95
C ASP A 2 10.01 -8.00 24.73
N ILE A 3 9.00 -8.87 24.61
CA ILE A 3 8.83 -9.79 23.48
C ILE A 3 7.79 -9.25 22.52
N ILE A 4 8.16 -9.19 21.25
CA ILE A 4 7.28 -8.88 20.14
C ILE A 4 7.26 -10.09 19.20
N PHE A 5 6.10 -10.70 19.01
CA PHE A 5 5.90 -11.71 17.98
C PHE A 5 5.55 -11.04 16.66
N ASP A 6 6.16 -11.46 15.61
CA ASP A 6 5.81 -11.07 14.23
C ASP A 6 5.49 -12.33 13.42
N PRO A 7 4.26 -12.85 13.52
CA PRO A 7 3.81 -13.92 12.66
C PRO A 7 3.80 -13.42 11.21
N ASN A 8 4.22 -14.27 10.28
CA ASN A 8 4.26 -13.89 8.88
C ASN A 8 2.85 -13.58 8.34
N ILE A 9 2.74 -12.45 7.64
CA ILE A 9 1.55 -12.12 6.86
C ILE A 9 1.86 -12.43 5.40
N PHE A 10 1.05 -13.31 4.80
CA PHE A 10 1.16 -13.69 3.40
C PHE A 10 0.01 -13.14 2.58
N ALA A 11 0.20 -13.09 1.26
CA ALA A 11 -0.82 -12.65 0.31
C ALA A 11 -2.01 -13.61 0.30
N ILE A 12 -3.22 -13.05 0.26
CA ILE A 12 -4.47 -13.78 0.05
C ILE A 12 -5.00 -13.52 -1.37
N ALA A 13 -6.03 -14.24 -1.78
CA ALA A 13 -6.64 -14.14 -3.13
C ALA A 13 -5.62 -14.28 -4.27
N THR A 14 -4.68 -15.19 -4.13
CA THR A 14 -3.62 -15.47 -5.11
C THR A 14 -4.04 -16.46 -6.19
N GLY A 15 -5.24 -17.05 -6.08
CA GLY A 15 -5.69 -18.15 -6.92
C GLY A 15 -5.23 -19.54 -6.43
N ILE A 16 -4.43 -19.61 -5.37
CA ILE A 16 -3.99 -20.85 -4.72
C ILE A 16 -4.88 -21.08 -3.50
N GLU A 17 -5.57 -22.21 -3.42
CA GLU A 17 -6.55 -22.52 -2.38
C GLU A 17 -5.94 -22.47 -0.96
N GLU A 18 -4.73 -23.00 -0.78
CA GLU A 18 -4.01 -23.00 0.49
C GLU A 18 -3.81 -21.57 1.05
N HIS A 19 -3.67 -20.57 0.18
CA HIS A 19 -3.45 -19.18 0.59
C HIS A 19 -4.73 -18.48 1.11
N ASN A 20 -5.89 -19.04 0.86
CA ASN A 20 -7.16 -18.41 1.23
C ASN A 20 -7.33 -18.22 2.73
N ASN A 21 -6.66 -19.06 3.55
CA ASN A 21 -6.79 -19.01 5.00
C ASN A 21 -5.71 -18.19 5.72
N TYR A 22 -4.68 -17.72 5.04
CA TYR A 22 -3.53 -17.08 5.68
C TYR A 22 -3.87 -15.84 6.52
N ALA A 23 -4.85 -15.04 6.11
CA ALA A 23 -5.29 -13.90 6.91
C ALA A 23 -6.03 -14.35 8.18
N VAL A 24 -6.86 -15.39 8.09
CA VAL A 24 -7.54 -16.00 9.24
C VAL A 24 -6.52 -16.61 10.19
N ASP A 25 -5.54 -17.33 9.67
CA ASP A 25 -4.49 -17.95 10.49
C ASP A 25 -3.71 -16.91 11.29
N PHE A 26 -3.37 -15.76 10.68
CA PHE A 26 -2.74 -14.65 11.39
C PHE A 26 -3.62 -14.09 12.50
N ILE A 27 -4.91 -13.87 12.23
CA ILE A 27 -5.88 -13.35 13.22
C ILE A 27 -6.03 -14.32 14.38
N GLU A 28 -6.13 -15.62 14.11
CA GLU A 28 -6.27 -16.65 15.14
C GLU A 28 -4.97 -16.84 15.93
N ALA A 29 -3.80 -16.84 15.26
CA ALA A 29 -2.50 -16.85 15.94
C ALA A 29 -2.34 -15.63 16.88
N THR A 30 -2.74 -14.45 16.41
CA THR A 30 -2.78 -13.22 17.22
C THR A 30 -3.63 -13.40 18.48
N ARG A 31 -4.85 -13.91 18.31
CA ARG A 31 -5.77 -14.18 19.43
C ARG A 31 -5.17 -15.18 20.42
N TRP A 32 -4.61 -16.27 19.91
CA TRP A 32 -3.98 -17.30 20.71
C TRP A 32 -2.79 -16.76 21.54
N ILE A 33 -1.89 -15.97 20.90
CA ILE A 33 -0.75 -15.36 21.57
C ILE A 33 -1.24 -14.44 22.71
N LYS A 34 -2.23 -13.60 22.44
CA LYS A 34 -2.75 -12.68 23.48
C LYS A 34 -3.41 -13.40 24.66
N GLN A 35 -4.04 -14.55 24.43
CA GLN A 35 -4.66 -15.34 25.48
C GLN A 35 -3.62 -16.07 26.35
N HIS A 36 -2.54 -16.60 25.75
CA HIS A 36 -1.55 -17.41 26.45
C HIS A 36 -0.33 -16.61 26.92
N LEU A 37 -0.02 -15.51 26.25
CA LEU A 37 1.12 -14.63 26.51
C LEU A 37 0.64 -13.16 26.60
N PRO A 38 -0.17 -12.80 27.59
CA PRO A 38 -0.91 -11.52 27.62
C PRO A 38 0.00 -10.29 27.59
N HIS A 39 1.26 -10.41 28.02
CA HIS A 39 2.23 -9.31 28.04
C HIS A 39 3.03 -9.17 26.76
N ALA A 40 3.00 -10.17 25.89
CA ALA A 40 3.68 -10.08 24.60
C ALA A 40 2.95 -9.12 23.65
N LYS A 41 3.73 -8.46 22.80
CA LYS A 41 3.22 -7.61 21.72
C LYS A 41 3.21 -8.38 20.42
N ILE A 42 2.43 -7.90 19.45
CA ILE A 42 2.29 -8.55 18.14
C ILE A 42 2.42 -7.50 17.06
N SER A 43 3.33 -7.74 16.13
CA SER A 43 3.58 -6.95 14.94
C SER A 43 3.21 -7.72 13.67
N GLY A 44 3.13 -7.04 12.53
CA GLY A 44 3.01 -7.70 11.23
C GLY A 44 3.17 -6.75 10.06
N GLY A 45 3.71 -7.26 8.96
CA GLY A 45 3.86 -6.57 7.68
C GLY A 45 2.55 -6.56 6.90
N VAL A 46 1.65 -5.63 7.23
CA VAL A 46 0.24 -5.59 6.75
C VAL A 46 0.14 -5.52 5.23
N SER A 47 1.03 -4.78 4.56
CA SER A 47 0.96 -4.60 3.11
C SER A 47 1.08 -5.89 2.31
N ASN A 48 1.66 -6.95 2.90
CA ASN A 48 1.80 -8.25 2.26
C ASN A 48 0.44 -8.92 1.97
N VAL A 49 -0.56 -8.73 2.84
CA VAL A 49 -1.87 -9.37 2.70
C VAL A 49 -2.55 -9.06 1.36
N SER A 50 -2.30 -7.87 0.81
CA SER A 50 -2.93 -7.38 -0.43
C SER A 50 -2.04 -7.48 -1.67
N PHE A 51 -0.94 -8.24 -1.60
CA PHE A 51 0.06 -8.27 -2.67
C PHE A 51 -0.49 -8.71 -4.04
N SER A 52 -1.49 -9.61 -4.06
CA SER A 52 -2.19 -10.06 -5.27
C SER A 52 -2.95 -8.93 -6.00
N PHE A 53 -3.21 -7.80 -5.32
CA PHE A 53 -3.90 -6.64 -5.88
C PHE A 53 -2.96 -5.46 -6.19
N ARG A 54 -1.66 -5.71 -6.42
CA ARG A 54 -0.72 -4.65 -6.84
C ARG A 54 -1.23 -3.89 -8.06
N GLY A 55 -1.15 -2.56 -7.99
CA GLY A 55 -1.66 -1.66 -9.04
C GLY A 55 -3.15 -1.35 -8.94
N ASN A 56 -3.81 -1.75 -7.84
CA ASN A 56 -5.17 -1.33 -7.50
C ASN A 56 -5.20 -0.83 -6.06
N ASP A 57 -4.76 0.42 -5.84
CA ASP A 57 -4.57 0.97 -4.51
C ASP A 57 -5.87 1.08 -3.72
N HIS A 58 -7.00 1.35 -4.38
CA HIS A 58 -8.30 1.43 -3.73
C HIS A 58 -8.72 0.08 -3.08
N VAL A 59 -8.55 -1.02 -3.80
CA VAL A 59 -8.84 -2.35 -3.26
C VAL A 59 -7.82 -2.75 -2.19
N ARG A 60 -6.55 -2.41 -2.37
CA ARG A 60 -5.50 -2.67 -1.37
C ARG A 60 -5.76 -1.95 -0.06
N GLU A 61 -6.13 -0.67 -0.13
CA GLU A 61 -6.51 0.13 1.05
C GLU A 61 -7.67 -0.50 1.81
N ALA A 62 -8.70 -0.95 1.10
CA ALA A 62 -9.84 -1.66 1.70
C ALA A 62 -9.40 -2.98 2.38
N ILE A 63 -8.51 -3.76 1.73
CA ILE A 63 -7.99 -5.01 2.31
C ILE A 63 -7.17 -4.71 3.58
N HIS A 64 -6.28 -3.71 3.56
CA HIS A 64 -5.49 -3.32 4.73
C HIS A 64 -6.41 -2.90 5.89
N THR A 65 -7.41 -2.08 5.59
CA THR A 65 -8.35 -1.56 6.59
C THR A 65 -9.17 -2.68 7.24
N VAL A 66 -9.73 -3.58 6.44
CA VAL A 66 -10.51 -4.73 6.94
C VAL A 66 -9.62 -5.70 7.74
N PHE A 67 -8.43 -6.02 7.20
CA PHE A 67 -7.49 -6.92 7.88
C PHE A 67 -7.06 -6.34 9.24
N LEU A 68 -6.68 -5.07 9.29
CA LEU A 68 -6.31 -4.39 10.53
C LEU A 68 -7.46 -4.32 11.52
N PHE A 69 -8.67 -4.02 11.06
CA PHE A 69 -9.86 -4.00 11.92
C PHE A 69 -10.02 -5.32 12.69
N HIS A 70 -9.91 -6.46 12.02
CA HIS A 70 -10.04 -7.77 12.65
C HIS A 70 -8.79 -8.15 13.48
N SER A 71 -7.59 -7.86 12.98
CA SER A 71 -6.33 -8.19 13.67
C SER A 71 -6.15 -7.40 14.96
N ILE A 72 -6.49 -6.09 14.97
CA ILE A 72 -6.43 -5.25 16.16
C ILE A 72 -7.44 -5.75 17.22
N ARG A 73 -8.64 -6.12 16.81
CA ARG A 73 -9.65 -6.72 17.72
C ARG A 73 -9.20 -8.09 18.26
N ALA A 74 -8.36 -8.82 17.54
CA ALA A 74 -7.74 -10.05 18.03
C ALA A 74 -6.56 -9.80 18.98
N GLY A 75 -6.02 -8.57 19.01
CA GLY A 75 -4.95 -8.16 19.93
C GLY A 75 -3.63 -7.74 19.27
N MET A 76 -3.61 -7.53 17.96
CA MET A 76 -2.45 -6.95 17.26
C MET A 76 -2.15 -5.55 17.81
N THR A 77 -0.87 -5.26 18.08
CA THR A 77 -0.44 -4.03 18.74
C THR A 77 0.36 -3.09 17.87
N MET A 78 0.96 -3.60 16.80
CA MET A 78 1.79 -2.85 15.86
C MET A 78 1.56 -3.37 14.44
N GLY A 79 1.63 -2.49 13.45
CA GLY A 79 1.56 -2.85 12.04
C GLY A 79 2.58 -2.05 11.23
N ILE A 80 3.26 -2.74 10.31
CA ILE A 80 4.11 -2.09 9.31
C ILE A 80 3.25 -1.94 8.05
N VAL A 81 2.87 -0.70 7.75
CA VAL A 81 1.97 -0.37 6.65
C VAL A 81 2.20 1.08 6.21
N ASN A 82 1.90 1.40 4.96
CA ASN A 82 1.87 2.78 4.51
C ASN A 82 0.65 3.49 5.13
N ALA A 83 0.90 4.41 6.06
CA ALA A 83 -0.16 5.15 6.77
C ALA A 83 -1.09 5.93 5.82
N GLY A 84 -0.58 6.37 4.66
CA GLY A 84 -1.37 7.04 3.62
C GLY A 84 -2.31 6.10 2.84
N GLN A 85 -2.23 4.80 3.07
CA GLN A 85 -3.08 3.76 2.45
C GLN A 85 -3.97 3.06 3.48
N LEU A 86 -4.41 3.79 4.50
CA LEU A 86 -5.36 3.30 5.49
C LEU A 86 -6.63 4.13 5.43
N GLY A 87 -7.76 3.45 5.38
CA GLY A 87 -9.08 4.04 5.47
C GLY A 87 -9.73 3.81 6.85
N VAL A 88 -10.93 4.35 7.00
CA VAL A 88 -11.82 4.02 8.12
C VAL A 88 -12.72 2.88 7.69
N TYR A 89 -12.85 1.85 8.53
CA TYR A 89 -13.58 0.63 8.19
C TYR A 89 -15.05 0.91 7.80
N GLU A 90 -15.70 1.83 8.50
CA GLU A 90 -17.08 2.21 8.28
C GLU A 90 -17.28 2.98 6.97
N ASP A 91 -16.26 3.68 6.49
CA ASP A 91 -16.30 4.50 5.28
C ASP A 91 -16.06 3.70 3.99
N ILE A 92 -15.63 2.43 4.12
CA ILE A 92 -15.48 1.56 2.95
C ILE A 92 -16.85 1.33 2.31
N GLU A 93 -16.92 1.51 1.00
CA GLU A 93 -18.14 1.25 0.23
C GLU A 93 -18.69 -0.16 0.58
N PRO A 94 -20.01 -0.29 0.91
CA PRO A 94 -20.56 -1.52 1.51
C PRO A 94 -20.34 -2.79 0.67
N GLU A 95 -20.42 -2.69 -0.65
CA GLU A 95 -20.24 -3.85 -1.53
C GLU A 95 -18.76 -4.26 -1.59
N LEU A 96 -17.84 -3.30 -1.67
CA LEU A 96 -16.40 -3.55 -1.58
C LEU A 96 -16.04 -4.16 -0.23
N ARG A 97 -16.53 -3.56 0.88
CA ARG A 97 -16.28 -4.06 2.23
C ARG A 97 -16.71 -5.51 2.40
N LYS A 98 -17.92 -5.85 1.94
CA LYS A 98 -18.45 -7.21 2.00
C LYS A 98 -17.56 -8.21 1.26
N ARG A 99 -17.12 -7.85 0.03
CA ARG A 99 -16.25 -8.72 -0.77
C ARG A 99 -14.86 -8.88 -0.15
N VAL A 100 -14.32 -7.80 0.39
CA VAL A 100 -13.02 -7.82 1.09
C VAL A 100 -13.11 -8.65 2.37
N GLU A 101 -14.20 -8.53 3.15
CA GLU A 101 -14.42 -9.39 4.32
C GLU A 101 -14.54 -10.86 3.95
N ASP A 102 -15.25 -11.18 2.85
CA ASP A 102 -15.37 -12.56 2.37
C ASP A 102 -13.98 -13.17 2.08
N VAL A 103 -13.06 -12.38 1.54
CA VAL A 103 -11.66 -12.79 1.27
C VAL A 103 -10.84 -12.86 2.56
N VAL A 104 -10.80 -11.80 3.36
CA VAL A 104 -9.96 -11.70 4.57
C VAL A 104 -10.37 -12.75 5.61
N LEU A 105 -11.65 -13.05 5.72
CA LEU A 105 -12.19 -14.02 6.68
C LEU A 105 -12.46 -15.39 6.07
N ASN A 106 -12.05 -15.60 4.82
CA ASN A 106 -12.22 -16.86 4.08
C ASN A 106 -13.65 -17.42 4.18
N ARG A 107 -14.67 -16.55 4.01
CA ARG A 107 -16.09 -16.92 4.18
C ARG A 107 -16.62 -17.76 3.04
N ARG A 108 -15.93 -17.78 1.89
CA ARG A 108 -16.36 -18.42 0.65
C ARG A 108 -15.18 -18.89 -0.16
N ALA A 109 -15.29 -20.03 -0.80
CA ALA A 109 -14.24 -20.57 -1.67
C ALA A 109 -13.96 -19.69 -2.90
N ASP A 110 -14.99 -19.03 -3.46
CA ASP A 110 -14.93 -18.15 -4.63
C ASP A 110 -14.64 -16.67 -4.29
N ALA A 111 -14.34 -16.35 -3.03
CA ALA A 111 -14.18 -14.97 -2.57
C ALA A 111 -13.10 -14.21 -3.35
N GLY A 112 -11.95 -14.85 -3.59
CA GLY A 112 -10.83 -14.25 -4.32
C GLY A 112 -11.20 -13.86 -5.75
N GLU A 113 -11.81 -14.77 -6.51
CA GLU A 113 -12.26 -14.49 -7.88
C GLU A 113 -13.28 -13.35 -7.94
N ARG A 114 -14.24 -13.35 -7.03
CA ARG A 114 -15.27 -12.30 -6.96
C ARG A 114 -14.68 -10.92 -6.66
N LEU A 115 -13.67 -10.86 -5.81
CA LEU A 115 -13.00 -9.60 -5.51
C LEU A 115 -12.16 -9.13 -6.71
N VAL A 116 -11.46 -10.04 -7.40
CA VAL A 116 -10.71 -9.72 -8.63
C VAL A 116 -11.64 -9.15 -9.71
N GLN A 117 -12.76 -9.82 -9.99
CA GLN A 117 -13.75 -9.36 -10.98
C GLN A 117 -14.31 -7.98 -10.62
N PHE A 118 -14.60 -7.75 -9.35
CA PHE A 118 -15.06 -6.44 -8.86
C PHE A 118 -13.98 -5.37 -8.97
N ALA A 119 -12.75 -5.71 -8.64
CA ALA A 119 -11.59 -4.81 -8.73
C ALA A 119 -11.33 -4.32 -10.17
N GLU A 120 -11.53 -5.19 -11.16
CA GLU A 120 -11.45 -4.83 -12.58
C GLU A 120 -12.56 -3.85 -12.99
N GLN A 121 -13.79 -4.06 -12.52
CA GLN A 121 -14.91 -3.16 -12.77
C GLN A 121 -14.71 -1.78 -12.14
N VAL A 122 -14.24 -1.74 -10.89
CA VAL A 122 -13.93 -0.49 -10.17
C VAL A 122 -12.79 0.25 -10.85
N LYS A 123 -11.75 -0.45 -11.30
CA LYS A 123 -10.64 0.14 -12.04
C LYS A 123 -11.09 0.73 -13.38
N ALA A 124 -12.02 0.08 -14.05
CA ALA A 124 -12.60 0.56 -15.31
C ALA A 124 -13.60 1.71 -15.12
N GLY A 125 -14.32 1.76 -13.99
CA GLY A 125 -15.32 2.78 -13.64
C GLY A 125 -14.80 3.90 -12.74
N GLY A 126 -13.62 3.74 -12.16
CA GLY A 126 -12.97 4.76 -11.35
C GLY A 126 -12.70 5.98 -12.21
N LYS A 127 -13.33 7.11 -11.87
CA LYS A 127 -12.88 8.41 -12.36
C LYS A 127 -11.37 8.41 -12.22
N LYS A 128 -10.63 8.53 -13.35
CA LYS A 128 -9.27 9.04 -13.30
C LYS A 128 -9.37 10.26 -12.38
N LYS A 129 -8.72 10.25 -11.21
CA LYS A 129 -8.36 11.50 -10.56
C LYS A 129 -7.72 12.29 -11.70
N GLU A 130 -8.33 13.37 -12.12
CA GLU A 130 -7.65 14.32 -12.99
C GLU A 130 -6.35 14.60 -12.26
N GLU A 131 -5.26 14.09 -12.82
CA GLU A 131 -3.93 14.39 -12.29
C GLU A 131 -3.85 15.91 -12.34
N ASP A 132 -3.75 16.53 -11.19
CA ASP A 132 -3.44 17.95 -11.13
C ASP A 132 -2.04 18.13 -11.72
N LEU A 133 -1.99 18.48 -13.00
CA LEU A 133 -0.76 18.70 -13.74
C LEU A 133 -0.21 20.11 -13.58
N ALA A 134 -0.75 20.93 -12.67
CA ALA A 134 -0.29 22.31 -12.45
C ALA A 134 1.22 22.34 -12.12
N TRP A 135 1.72 21.33 -11.40
CA TRP A 135 3.14 21.19 -11.09
C TRP A 135 4.04 20.99 -12.32
N ARG A 136 3.49 20.55 -13.46
CA ARG A 136 4.25 20.42 -14.72
C ARG A 136 4.69 21.76 -15.31
N ALA A 137 4.08 22.85 -14.92
CA ALA A 137 4.47 24.22 -15.32
C ALA A 137 5.67 24.76 -14.52
N GLU A 138 6.08 24.08 -13.45
CA GLU A 138 7.23 24.48 -12.63
C GLU A 138 8.57 24.16 -13.33
N PRO A 139 9.68 24.83 -12.92
CA PRO A 139 11.02 24.47 -13.38
C PRO A 139 11.36 22.99 -13.15
N VAL A 140 12.21 22.43 -14.01
CA VAL A 140 12.50 20.99 -14.01
C VAL A 140 13.04 20.46 -12.67
N GLU A 141 13.81 21.26 -11.94
CA GLU A 141 14.31 20.90 -10.61
C GLU A 141 13.14 20.69 -9.61
N LYS A 142 12.14 21.57 -9.64
CA LYS A 142 10.96 21.47 -8.81
C LYS A 142 10.06 20.29 -9.24
N ARG A 143 9.98 20.04 -10.55
CA ARG A 143 9.21 18.90 -11.07
C ARG A 143 9.82 17.57 -10.60
N LEU A 144 11.15 17.44 -10.61
CA LEU A 144 11.83 16.24 -10.10
C LEU A 144 11.61 16.05 -8.60
N ALA A 145 11.75 17.11 -7.80
CA ALA A 145 11.47 17.06 -6.36
C ALA A 145 10.00 16.66 -6.09
N HIS A 146 9.04 17.29 -6.78
CA HIS A 146 7.63 16.96 -6.67
C HIS A 146 7.33 15.50 -7.04
N ALA A 147 7.86 15.04 -8.17
CA ALA A 147 7.68 13.67 -8.63
C ALA A 147 8.23 12.65 -7.63
N LEU A 148 9.38 12.95 -7.00
CA LEU A 148 9.98 12.10 -5.97
C LEU A 148 9.09 12.03 -4.71
N ILE A 149 8.65 13.20 -4.19
CA ILE A 149 7.80 13.30 -3.00
C ILE A 149 6.49 12.52 -3.16
N HIS A 150 5.90 12.59 -4.36
CA HIS A 150 4.59 11.98 -4.65
C HIS A 150 4.67 10.61 -5.32
N GLY A 151 5.87 10.06 -5.55
CA GLY A 151 6.08 8.76 -6.19
C GLY A 151 5.62 8.70 -7.65
N ILE A 152 5.66 9.83 -8.38
CA ILE A 152 5.23 9.93 -9.77
C ILE A 152 6.39 9.50 -10.68
N THR A 153 6.21 8.45 -11.47
CA THR A 153 7.27 7.91 -12.34
C THR A 153 7.09 8.22 -13.83
N ASN A 154 5.90 8.71 -14.23
CA ASN A 154 5.52 8.87 -15.65
C ASN A 154 6.45 9.81 -16.44
N TYR A 155 7.09 10.78 -15.78
CA TYR A 155 7.91 11.82 -16.41
C TYR A 155 9.38 11.75 -16.03
N ILE A 156 9.78 10.74 -15.23
CA ILE A 156 11.08 10.74 -14.57
C ILE A 156 12.25 10.72 -15.54
N VAL A 157 12.14 10.02 -16.67
CA VAL A 157 13.20 9.93 -17.68
C VAL A 157 13.38 11.28 -18.37
N ASP A 158 12.29 11.88 -18.85
CA ASP A 158 12.33 13.14 -19.59
C ASP A 158 12.78 14.29 -18.70
N ASP A 159 12.24 14.41 -17.50
CA ASP A 159 12.60 15.45 -16.55
C ASP A 159 14.05 15.31 -16.04
N THR A 160 14.54 14.08 -15.84
CA THR A 160 15.93 13.84 -15.45
C THR A 160 16.88 14.25 -16.55
N GLU A 161 16.57 13.94 -17.81
CA GLU A 161 17.42 14.31 -18.95
C GLU A 161 17.39 15.82 -19.21
N GLU A 162 16.22 16.47 -19.08
CA GLU A 162 16.09 17.93 -19.17
C GLU A 162 16.95 18.62 -18.09
N CYS A 163 16.86 18.14 -16.84
CA CYS A 163 17.64 18.68 -15.73
C CYS A 163 19.14 18.49 -15.95
N ARG A 164 19.55 17.28 -16.38
CA ARG A 164 20.95 16.98 -16.70
C ARG A 164 21.51 17.89 -17.78
N ALA A 165 20.73 18.12 -18.84
CA ALA A 165 21.13 19.02 -19.94
C ALA A 165 21.25 20.47 -19.46
N ALA A 166 20.32 20.95 -18.64
CA ALA A 166 20.35 22.29 -18.08
C ALA A 166 21.57 22.50 -17.15
N ILE A 167 21.92 21.51 -16.35
CA ILE A 167 23.12 21.51 -15.51
C ILE A 167 24.39 21.55 -16.35
N ALA A 168 24.47 20.71 -17.40
CA ALA A 168 25.60 20.67 -18.30
C ALA A 168 25.81 22.01 -19.03
N ALA A 169 24.75 22.68 -19.45
CA ALA A 169 24.80 23.98 -20.13
C ALA A 169 25.43 25.09 -19.26
N ARG A 170 25.34 24.98 -17.94
CA ARG A 170 25.97 25.91 -16.98
C ARG A 170 27.36 25.43 -16.47
N GLY A 171 27.92 24.36 -17.07
CA GLY A 171 29.22 23.79 -16.71
C GLY A 171 29.17 22.88 -15.46
N GLY A 172 28.00 22.51 -15.00
CA GLY A 172 27.82 21.60 -13.87
C GLY A 172 28.00 20.12 -14.25
N ARG A 173 28.03 19.26 -13.23
CA ARG A 173 28.26 17.82 -13.37
C ARG A 173 26.92 17.07 -13.30
N PRO A 174 26.78 15.92 -14.00
CA PRO A 174 25.54 15.12 -13.97
C PRO A 174 25.07 14.72 -12.56
N ILE A 175 26.01 14.54 -11.62
CA ILE A 175 25.71 14.17 -10.24
C ILE A 175 24.84 15.24 -9.52
N GLU A 176 24.87 16.49 -9.99
CA GLU A 176 24.10 17.58 -9.42
C GLU A 176 22.57 17.41 -9.58
N VAL A 177 22.12 16.52 -10.47
CA VAL A 177 20.70 16.11 -10.52
C VAL A 177 20.31 15.41 -9.21
N ILE A 178 21.21 14.59 -8.69
CA ILE A 178 20.99 13.86 -7.44
C ILE A 178 21.23 14.76 -6.23
N GLU A 179 22.38 15.45 -6.19
CA GLU A 179 22.82 16.32 -5.08
C GLU A 179 21.92 17.56 -4.88
N GLY A 180 21.19 17.97 -5.91
CA GLY A 180 20.22 19.08 -5.89
C GLY A 180 18.77 18.56 -5.80
N PRO A 181 18.01 18.60 -6.90
CA PRO A 181 16.55 18.43 -6.86
C PRO A 181 16.07 17.13 -6.24
N LEU A 182 16.80 16.01 -6.41
CA LEU A 182 16.38 14.75 -5.80
C LEU A 182 16.65 14.73 -4.29
N MET A 183 17.78 15.25 -3.84
CA MET A 183 18.07 15.38 -2.41
C MET A 183 17.14 16.39 -1.74
N ASP A 184 16.82 17.49 -2.42
CA ASP A 184 15.84 18.46 -1.91
C ASP A 184 14.48 17.82 -1.69
N GLY A 185 14.02 16.97 -2.63
CA GLY A 185 12.78 16.22 -2.49
C GLY A 185 12.82 15.14 -1.39
N MET A 186 14.00 14.59 -1.07
CA MET A 186 14.15 13.61 0.01
C MET A 186 14.19 14.23 1.41
N ASN A 187 14.51 15.52 1.52
CA ASN A 187 14.66 16.21 2.81
C ASN A 187 13.34 16.86 3.31
N ILE A 188 12.23 16.67 2.61
CA ILE A 188 10.91 17.12 2.99
C ILE A 188 10.19 16.03 3.80
#